data_7464c0a3b299651c01abbb27005f1429
#
_entry.id   7464c0a3b299651c01abbb27005f1429
#
_cell.length_a   1.000
_cell.length_b   1.000
_cell.length_c   1.000
_cell.angle_alpha   90.00
_cell.angle_beta   90.00
_cell.angle_gamma   90.00
#
_symmetry.space_group_name_H-M   'P 1'
#
loop_
_entity.id
_entity.type
_entity.pdbx_description
1 polymer ?
#
loop_
_entity_poly.entity_id
_entity_poly.type
_entity_poly.pdbx_seq_one_letter_code
_entity_poly.pdbx_strand_id
1 'polypeptide(L)'
;YVNGKKEGEWTVYSENGKVWKKYQYKNDNLNGRYVSYYGNTGMQEIVGDYLDGKSTGTWTYYFQNGSIEKRENYVDGKKNGLFTEWYSNGNKKSEINYVDGEVNGKVTVYYSNGRVFYEGNLQGSSGSIKGYYTDGSLGFSGNLTNRKRTGTWTYYTKSGSSRTVNY
;
A
#
# COMPACT_ATOMS: atom_id res chain seq x y z
N TYR A 1 21.49 -14.90 -22.32
CA TYR A 1 21.66 -16.20 -21.65
C TYR A 1 23.13 -16.47 -21.39
N VAL A 2 23.46 -17.00 -20.22
CA VAL A 2 24.78 -17.52 -19.87
C VAL A 2 24.58 -18.96 -19.40
N ASN A 3 25.30 -19.91 -20.02
CA ASN A 3 25.16 -21.35 -19.74
C ASN A 3 23.71 -21.85 -19.77
N GLY A 4 22.91 -21.38 -20.72
CA GLY A 4 21.50 -21.76 -20.89
C GLY A 4 20.51 -21.10 -19.92
N LYS A 5 20.98 -20.27 -18.99
CA LYS A 5 20.15 -19.56 -18.01
C LYS A 5 19.95 -18.09 -18.37
N LYS A 6 18.81 -17.53 -17.99
CA LYS A 6 18.55 -16.09 -18.11
C LYS A 6 19.50 -15.31 -17.22
N GLU A 7 20.13 -14.28 -17.79
CA GLU A 7 21.13 -13.45 -17.13
C GLU A 7 21.03 -12.00 -17.62
N GLY A 8 21.32 -11.02 -16.76
CA GLY A 8 21.41 -9.60 -17.10
C GLY A 8 20.06 -8.91 -17.32
N GLU A 9 20.09 -7.72 -17.92
CA GLU A 9 18.91 -6.89 -18.16
C GLU A 9 18.07 -7.43 -19.33
N TRP A 10 16.75 -7.49 -19.12
CA TRP A 10 15.76 -7.85 -20.09
C TRP A 10 14.79 -6.67 -20.30
N THR A 11 14.58 -6.31 -21.56
CA THR A 11 13.64 -5.26 -21.95
C THR A 11 12.48 -5.88 -22.71
N VAL A 12 11.26 -5.58 -22.29
CA VAL A 12 10.02 -5.97 -22.98
C VAL A 12 9.42 -4.73 -23.62
N TYR A 13 9.02 -4.86 -24.88
CA TYR A 13 8.37 -3.81 -25.64
C TYR A 13 6.88 -4.10 -25.77
N SER A 14 6.08 -3.07 -25.78
CA SER A 14 4.66 -3.11 -26.14
C SER A 14 4.48 -3.19 -27.67
N GLU A 15 3.27 -3.50 -28.13
CA GLU A 15 2.94 -3.64 -29.57
C GLU A 15 3.27 -2.37 -30.37
N ASN A 16 3.24 -1.20 -29.76
CA ASN A 16 3.59 0.08 -30.40
C ASN A 16 5.10 0.38 -30.39
N GLY A 17 5.95 -0.59 -30.01
CA GLY A 17 7.41 -0.50 -30.00
C GLY A 17 8.02 0.28 -28.84
N LYS A 18 7.22 0.79 -27.91
CA LYS A 18 7.74 1.46 -26.70
C LYS A 18 8.15 0.43 -25.65
N VAL A 19 9.15 0.77 -24.83
CA VAL A 19 9.52 -0.05 -23.67
C VAL A 19 8.34 -0.13 -22.72
N TRP A 20 7.95 -1.34 -22.36
CA TRP A 20 6.91 -1.63 -21.38
C TRP A 20 7.49 -1.97 -20.02
N LYS A 21 8.53 -2.84 -20.01
CA LYS A 21 9.18 -3.29 -18.76
C LYS A 21 10.66 -3.47 -18.95
N LYS A 22 11.42 -3.21 -17.88
CA LYS A 22 12.83 -3.60 -17.73
C LYS A 22 13.00 -4.34 -16.42
N TYR A 23 13.75 -5.42 -16.44
CA TYR A 23 14.05 -6.20 -15.25
C TYR A 23 15.34 -6.99 -15.43
N GLN A 24 15.89 -7.47 -14.35
CA GLN A 24 17.16 -8.19 -14.36
C GLN A 24 16.97 -9.63 -13.90
N TYR A 25 17.70 -10.53 -14.54
CA TYR A 25 17.82 -11.93 -14.17
C TYR A 25 19.21 -12.27 -13.70
N LYS A 26 19.28 -13.20 -12.74
CA LYS A 26 20.49 -13.93 -12.34
C LYS A 26 20.13 -15.39 -12.18
N ASN A 27 20.76 -16.28 -12.96
CA ASN A 27 20.49 -17.72 -12.92
C ASN A 27 18.99 -18.06 -13.01
N ASP A 28 18.25 -17.52 -13.98
CA ASP A 28 16.79 -17.67 -14.20
C ASP A 28 15.88 -17.01 -13.18
N ASN A 29 16.40 -16.49 -12.05
CA ASN A 29 15.62 -15.77 -11.08
C ASN A 29 15.63 -14.27 -11.35
N LEU A 30 14.50 -13.60 -11.11
CA LEU A 30 14.47 -12.13 -11.07
C LEU A 30 15.40 -11.65 -9.94
N ASN A 31 16.38 -10.80 -10.31
CA ASN A 31 17.38 -10.33 -9.37
C ASN A 31 17.90 -8.96 -9.79
N GLY A 32 17.64 -7.93 -8.98
CA GLY A 32 17.95 -6.55 -9.28
C GLY A 32 16.74 -5.72 -9.66
N ARG A 33 16.98 -4.61 -10.34
CA ARG A 33 16.00 -3.58 -10.63
C ARG A 33 14.86 -4.05 -11.53
N TYR A 34 13.63 -3.67 -11.15
CA TYR A 34 12.42 -3.78 -11.97
C TYR A 34 11.84 -2.38 -12.21
N VAL A 35 11.49 -2.09 -13.46
CA VAL A 35 10.78 -0.87 -13.86
C VAL A 35 9.71 -1.22 -14.89
N SER A 36 8.47 -0.76 -14.68
CA SER A 36 7.45 -0.73 -15.72
C SER A 36 7.09 0.70 -16.11
N TYR A 37 6.54 0.83 -17.31
CA TYR A 37 6.20 2.13 -17.91
C TYR A 37 4.77 2.12 -18.42
N TYR A 38 4.08 3.24 -18.29
CA TYR A 38 2.79 3.46 -18.94
C TYR A 38 2.95 3.46 -20.46
N GLY A 39 2.24 2.57 -21.16
CA GLY A 39 2.36 2.37 -22.60
C GLY A 39 2.03 3.59 -23.46
N ASN A 40 1.19 4.50 -22.98
CA ASN A 40 0.79 5.72 -23.68
C ASN A 40 1.78 6.88 -23.48
N THR A 41 2.31 7.07 -22.29
CA THR A 41 3.19 8.21 -21.94
C THR A 41 4.68 7.85 -21.95
N GLY A 42 5.04 6.59 -21.66
CA GLY A 42 6.41 6.16 -21.41
C GLY A 42 6.95 6.61 -20.05
N MET A 43 6.11 7.18 -19.19
CA MET A 43 6.48 7.51 -17.80
C MET A 43 6.54 6.23 -16.96
N GLN A 44 7.37 6.24 -15.92
CA GLN A 44 7.45 5.14 -14.98
C GLN A 44 6.09 4.89 -14.31
N GLU A 45 5.69 3.62 -14.24
CA GLU A 45 4.48 3.15 -13.56
C GLU A 45 4.83 2.48 -12.23
N ILE A 46 5.78 1.54 -12.25
CA ILE A 46 6.23 0.80 -11.07
C ILE A 46 7.74 0.72 -11.07
N VAL A 47 8.33 0.93 -9.91
CA VAL A 47 9.78 0.78 -9.68
C VAL A 47 9.99 0.01 -8.39
N GLY A 48 10.84 -1.01 -8.42
CA GLY A 48 11.19 -1.84 -7.27
C GLY A 48 12.39 -2.71 -7.54
N ASP A 49 12.70 -3.58 -6.61
CA ASP A 49 13.83 -4.50 -6.70
C ASP A 49 13.40 -5.92 -6.35
N TYR A 50 14.01 -6.89 -7.03
CA TYR A 50 13.91 -8.31 -6.72
C TYR A 50 15.24 -8.85 -6.18
N LEU A 51 15.17 -9.78 -5.26
CA LEU A 51 16.28 -10.61 -4.82
C LEU A 51 15.82 -12.07 -4.87
N ASP A 52 16.50 -12.88 -5.68
CA ASP A 52 16.20 -14.30 -5.89
C ASP A 52 14.70 -14.59 -6.14
N GLY A 53 14.10 -13.81 -7.04
CA GLY A 53 12.69 -13.94 -7.43
C GLY A 53 11.68 -13.33 -6.45
N LYS A 54 12.11 -12.78 -5.33
CA LYS A 54 11.25 -12.18 -4.31
C LYS A 54 11.37 -10.65 -4.32
N SER A 55 10.25 -9.95 -4.14
CA SER A 55 10.27 -8.49 -3.96
C SER A 55 11.05 -8.12 -2.69
N THR A 56 11.90 -7.10 -2.80
CA THR A 56 12.72 -6.60 -1.68
C THR A 56 12.79 -5.08 -1.71
N GLY A 57 13.08 -4.46 -0.56
CA GLY A 57 13.20 -3.01 -0.44
C GLY A 57 11.90 -2.27 -0.73
N THR A 58 12.02 -1.04 -1.20
CA THR A 58 10.88 -0.15 -1.45
C THR A 58 10.40 -0.26 -2.89
N TRP A 59 9.12 -0.58 -3.04
CA TRP A 59 8.39 -0.53 -4.30
C TRP A 59 7.59 0.76 -4.39
N THR A 60 7.79 1.52 -5.47
CA THR A 60 7.10 2.79 -5.71
C THR A 60 6.23 2.66 -6.95
N TYR A 61 4.99 3.08 -6.82
CA TYR A 61 3.99 3.13 -7.89
C TYR A 61 3.68 4.59 -8.17
N TYR A 62 3.48 4.92 -9.43
CA TYR A 62 3.25 6.29 -9.86
C TYR A 62 1.94 6.41 -10.61
N PHE A 63 1.27 7.53 -10.47
CA PHE A 63 0.20 7.94 -11.37
C PHE A 63 0.75 8.31 -12.76
N GLN A 64 -0.12 8.34 -13.76
CA GLN A 64 0.27 8.74 -15.13
C GLN A 64 0.83 10.17 -15.23
N ASN A 65 0.57 11.03 -14.25
CA ASN A 65 1.14 12.38 -14.17
C ASN A 65 2.53 12.41 -13.51
N GLY A 66 3.09 11.23 -13.14
CA GLY A 66 4.40 11.09 -12.51
C GLY A 66 4.41 11.31 -10.99
N SER A 67 3.29 11.69 -10.37
CA SER A 67 3.22 11.77 -8.90
C SER A 67 3.14 10.37 -8.29
N ILE A 68 3.59 10.23 -7.04
CA ILE A 68 3.58 8.94 -6.35
C ILE A 68 2.14 8.58 -5.98
N GLU A 69 1.72 7.36 -6.35
CA GLU A 69 0.47 6.75 -5.96
C GLU A 69 0.62 5.93 -4.69
N LYS A 70 1.70 5.12 -4.61
CA LYS A 70 1.90 4.19 -3.50
C LYS A 70 3.37 3.88 -3.28
N ARG A 71 3.76 3.71 -2.02
CA ARG A 71 5.03 3.10 -1.59
C ARG A 71 4.78 1.92 -0.69
N GLU A 72 5.47 0.84 -0.97
CA GLU A 72 5.36 -0.43 -0.25
C GLU A 72 6.76 -0.94 0.06
N ASN A 73 6.98 -1.48 1.26
CA ASN A 73 8.25 -2.07 1.65
C ASN A 73 8.12 -3.58 1.77
N TYR A 74 9.11 -4.29 1.26
CA TYR A 74 9.14 -5.75 1.22
C TYR A 74 10.46 -6.31 1.77
N VAL A 75 10.35 -7.42 2.48
CA VAL A 75 11.46 -8.29 2.88
C VAL A 75 11.07 -9.71 2.50
N ASP A 76 11.92 -10.41 1.74
CA ASP A 76 11.68 -11.77 1.26
C ASP A 76 10.28 -12.00 0.61
N GLY A 77 9.80 -11.02 -0.16
CA GLY A 77 8.50 -11.07 -0.84
C GLY A 77 7.30 -10.80 0.06
N LYS A 78 7.50 -10.56 1.35
CA LYS A 78 6.44 -10.21 2.30
C LYS A 78 6.44 -8.72 2.58
N LYS A 79 5.23 -8.15 2.75
CA LYS A 79 5.05 -6.77 3.19
C LYS A 79 5.72 -6.57 4.56
N ASN A 80 6.59 -5.57 4.69
CA ASN A 80 7.30 -5.28 5.93
C ASN A 80 7.62 -3.80 6.04
N GLY A 81 7.20 -3.15 7.13
CA GLY A 81 7.35 -1.72 7.36
C GLY A 81 6.13 -0.90 6.93
N LEU A 82 6.33 0.40 6.77
CA LEU A 82 5.26 1.35 6.46
C LEU A 82 4.88 1.28 4.98
N PHE A 83 3.59 1.11 4.72
CA PHE A 83 2.93 1.26 3.43
C PHE A 83 2.17 2.57 3.41
N THR A 84 2.39 3.37 2.37
CA THR A 84 1.73 4.66 2.20
C THR A 84 1.11 4.74 0.82
N GLU A 85 -0.16 5.15 0.76
CA GLU A 85 -0.86 5.49 -0.48
C GLU A 85 -1.23 6.97 -0.49
N TRP A 86 -1.31 7.55 -1.69
CA TRP A 86 -1.72 8.93 -1.93
C TRP A 86 -2.89 9.01 -2.90
N TYR A 87 -3.69 10.01 -2.76
CA TYR A 87 -4.65 10.43 -3.77
C TYR A 87 -3.94 11.18 -4.90
N SER A 88 -4.56 11.28 -6.06
CA SER A 88 -4.02 12.03 -7.22
C SER A 88 -3.83 13.53 -6.96
N ASN A 89 -4.48 14.08 -5.94
CA ASN A 89 -4.29 15.47 -5.48
C ASN A 89 -3.09 15.64 -4.53
N GLY A 90 -2.31 14.59 -4.28
CA GLY A 90 -1.12 14.59 -3.44
C GLY A 90 -1.35 14.38 -1.93
N ASN A 91 -2.59 14.40 -1.46
CA ASN A 91 -2.90 14.08 -0.07
C ASN A 91 -2.71 12.60 0.20
N LYS A 92 -2.29 12.25 1.41
CA LYS A 92 -2.22 10.85 1.84
C LYS A 92 -3.62 10.23 1.82
N LYS A 93 -3.70 8.97 1.35
CA LYS A 93 -4.90 8.15 1.35
C LYS A 93 -4.88 7.13 2.47
N SER A 94 -3.72 6.49 2.70
CA SER A 94 -3.55 5.55 3.82
C SER A 94 -2.10 5.44 4.27
N GLU A 95 -1.90 5.12 5.54
CA GLU A 95 -0.64 4.70 6.15
C GLU A 95 -0.91 3.45 6.99
N ILE A 96 -0.23 2.35 6.66
CA ILE A 96 -0.45 1.04 7.29
C ILE A 96 0.90 0.40 7.55
N ASN A 97 1.11 -0.05 8.78
CA ASN A 97 2.31 -0.78 9.16
C ASN A 97 2.11 -2.29 8.99
N TYR A 98 3.11 -2.95 8.41
CA TYR A 98 3.12 -4.41 8.19
C TYR A 98 4.36 -5.05 8.82
N VAL A 99 4.18 -6.26 9.33
CA VAL A 99 5.27 -7.15 9.73
C VAL A 99 4.95 -8.54 9.16
N ASP A 100 5.89 -9.12 8.44
CA ASP A 100 5.77 -10.46 7.81
C ASP A 100 4.50 -10.67 6.97
N GLY A 101 4.01 -9.60 6.32
CA GLY A 101 2.85 -9.63 5.45
C GLY A 101 1.53 -9.31 6.13
N GLU A 102 1.51 -9.19 7.45
CA GLU A 102 0.30 -8.87 8.22
C GLU A 102 0.35 -7.44 8.78
N VAL A 103 -0.83 -6.83 8.90
CA VAL A 103 -0.97 -5.51 9.54
C VAL A 103 -0.51 -5.62 10.99
N ASN A 104 0.39 -4.74 11.40
CA ASN A 104 0.91 -4.71 12.76
C ASN A 104 1.16 -3.27 13.21
N GLY A 105 0.36 -2.80 14.16
CA GLY A 105 0.47 -1.47 14.73
C GLY A 105 -0.48 -0.46 14.10
N LYS A 106 0.00 0.77 13.91
CA LYS A 106 -0.82 1.90 13.48
C LYS A 106 -1.34 1.74 12.06
N VAL A 107 -2.64 2.01 11.89
CA VAL A 107 -3.34 2.15 10.62
C VAL A 107 -3.99 3.53 10.62
N THR A 108 -3.81 4.29 9.54
CA THR A 108 -4.51 5.56 9.35
C THR A 108 -5.00 5.65 7.91
N VAL A 109 -6.26 5.97 7.73
CA VAL A 109 -6.88 6.24 6.43
C VAL A 109 -7.45 7.64 6.43
N TYR A 110 -7.28 8.34 5.31
CA TYR A 110 -7.61 9.74 5.18
C TYR A 110 -8.72 9.93 4.13
N TYR A 111 -9.50 10.96 4.31
CA TYR A 111 -10.31 11.55 3.26
C TYR A 111 -9.42 12.25 2.21
N SER A 112 -9.94 12.48 1.01
CA SER A 112 -9.22 13.17 -0.06
C SER A 112 -8.86 14.63 0.27
N ASN A 113 -9.50 15.23 1.28
CA ASN A 113 -9.17 16.55 1.83
C ASN A 113 -8.02 16.53 2.86
N GLY A 114 -7.40 15.36 3.10
CA GLY A 114 -6.28 15.16 4.03
C GLY A 114 -6.66 14.95 5.49
N ARG A 115 -7.95 15.03 5.85
CA ARG A 115 -8.40 14.73 7.22
C ARG A 115 -8.49 13.23 7.46
N VAL A 116 -8.29 12.78 8.69
CA VAL A 116 -8.41 11.37 9.05
C VAL A 116 -9.86 10.90 8.88
N PHE A 117 -10.04 9.80 8.15
CA PHE A 117 -11.30 9.07 8.04
C PHE A 117 -11.42 8.04 9.15
N TYR A 118 -10.41 7.20 9.32
CA TYR A 118 -10.28 6.36 10.50
C TYR A 118 -8.82 6.10 10.85
N GLU A 119 -8.58 5.78 12.12
CA GLU A 119 -7.29 5.32 12.62
C GLU A 119 -7.48 4.17 13.58
N GLY A 120 -6.47 3.37 13.77
CA GLY A 120 -6.48 2.25 14.68
C GLY A 120 -5.09 1.74 15.01
N ASN A 121 -5.06 0.81 15.95
CA ASN A 121 -3.89 -0.01 16.25
C ASN A 121 -4.32 -1.47 16.13
N LEU A 122 -3.81 -2.14 15.11
CA LEU A 122 -4.25 -3.48 14.71
C LEU A 122 -3.10 -4.48 14.75
N GLN A 123 -3.43 -5.71 15.12
CA GLN A 123 -2.61 -6.89 14.89
C GLN A 123 -3.39 -7.84 13.97
N GLY A 124 -2.90 -8.01 12.73
CA GLY A 124 -3.68 -8.67 11.68
C GLY A 124 -5.00 -7.94 11.44
N SER A 125 -6.10 -8.59 11.76
CA SER A 125 -7.45 -8.07 11.58
C SER A 125 -8.17 -7.75 12.91
N SER A 126 -7.42 -7.62 14.01
CA SER A 126 -7.93 -7.36 15.35
C SER A 126 -7.29 -6.14 15.98
N GLY A 127 -8.03 -5.40 16.80
CA GLY A 127 -7.54 -4.22 17.51
C GLY A 127 -8.59 -3.12 17.64
N SER A 128 -8.17 -1.96 18.12
CA SER A 128 -9.03 -0.80 18.32
C SER A 128 -9.05 0.10 17.10
N ILE A 129 -10.22 0.68 16.79
CA ILE A 129 -10.37 1.67 15.75
C ILE A 129 -11.25 2.84 16.18
N LYS A 130 -10.98 4.01 15.58
CA LYS A 130 -11.79 5.22 15.66
C LYS A 130 -12.05 5.74 14.26
N GLY A 131 -13.25 6.20 13.99
CA GLY A 131 -13.60 6.82 12.73
C GLY A 131 -14.14 8.22 12.91
N TYR A 132 -13.91 9.07 11.94
CA TYR A 132 -14.18 10.50 12.01
C TYR A 132 -15.05 10.94 10.84
N TYR A 133 -15.85 11.96 11.04
CA TYR A 133 -16.53 12.67 9.99
C TYR A 133 -15.58 13.56 9.18
N THR A 134 -16.01 14.02 8.03
CA THR A 134 -15.22 14.88 7.13
C THR A 134 -14.83 16.24 7.75
N ASP A 135 -15.53 16.69 8.80
CA ASP A 135 -15.19 17.88 9.58
C ASP A 135 -14.11 17.60 10.67
N GLY A 136 -13.77 16.31 10.90
CA GLY A 136 -12.79 15.86 11.88
C GLY A 136 -13.40 15.50 13.24
N SER A 137 -14.71 15.66 13.43
CA SER A 137 -15.38 15.21 14.64
C SER A 137 -15.43 13.68 14.71
N LEU A 138 -15.34 13.12 15.94
CA LEU A 138 -15.37 11.66 16.15
C LEU A 138 -16.74 11.11 15.76
N GLY A 139 -16.76 10.07 14.91
CA GLY A 139 -17.98 9.42 14.44
C GLY A 139 -18.25 8.08 15.11
N PHE A 140 -17.20 7.31 15.39
CA PHE A 140 -17.33 6.03 16.10
C PHE A 140 -16.01 5.60 16.73
N SER A 141 -16.10 4.71 17.71
CA SER A 141 -14.95 3.98 18.26
C SER A 141 -15.37 2.59 18.72
N GLY A 142 -14.46 1.62 18.65
CA GLY A 142 -14.72 0.26 19.06
C GLY A 142 -13.56 -0.68 18.75
N ASN A 143 -13.79 -1.97 18.98
CA ASN A 143 -12.80 -3.01 18.76
C ASN A 143 -13.24 -3.98 17.65
N LEU A 144 -12.26 -4.50 16.91
CA LEU A 144 -12.41 -5.57 15.95
C LEU A 144 -11.75 -6.84 16.46
N THR A 145 -12.35 -7.98 16.19
CA THR A 145 -11.73 -9.29 16.29
C THR A 145 -12.02 -10.05 14.98
N ASN A 146 -10.99 -10.43 14.26
CA ASN A 146 -11.12 -11.10 12.96
C ASN A 146 -12.05 -10.36 11.98
N ARG A 147 -11.85 -9.04 11.83
CA ARG A 147 -12.65 -8.12 11.00
C ARG A 147 -14.10 -7.91 11.44
N LYS A 148 -14.54 -8.50 12.55
CA LYS A 148 -15.89 -8.34 13.08
C LYS A 148 -15.87 -7.35 14.24
N ARG A 149 -16.94 -6.56 14.38
CA ARG A 149 -17.13 -5.71 15.56
C ARG A 149 -17.31 -6.59 16.79
N THR A 150 -16.64 -6.22 17.89
CA THR A 150 -16.74 -6.93 19.16
C THR A 150 -16.78 -5.96 20.33
N GLY A 151 -17.43 -6.38 21.41
CA GLY A 151 -17.58 -5.57 22.60
C GLY A 151 -18.40 -4.31 22.39
N THR A 152 -18.15 -3.29 23.17
CA THR A 152 -18.89 -2.03 23.15
C THR A 152 -18.37 -1.11 22.05
N TRP A 153 -19.27 -0.68 21.17
CA TRP A 153 -19.03 0.35 20.16
C TRP A 153 -19.79 1.62 20.52
N THR A 154 -19.12 2.76 20.42
CA THR A 154 -19.72 4.06 20.64
C THR A 154 -19.82 4.80 19.30
N TYR A 155 -20.99 5.30 18.98
CA TYR A 155 -21.28 6.10 17.80
C TYR A 155 -21.64 7.51 18.22
N TYR A 156 -21.07 8.50 17.58
CA TYR A 156 -21.23 9.91 17.88
C TYR A 156 -21.95 10.60 16.72
N THR A 157 -22.81 11.54 17.05
CA THR A 157 -23.35 12.49 16.07
C THR A 157 -22.42 13.69 15.93
N LYS A 158 -22.55 14.46 14.87
CA LYS A 158 -21.79 15.71 14.70
C LYS A 158 -22.10 16.75 15.80
N SER A 159 -23.26 16.67 16.42
CA SER A 159 -23.66 17.51 17.57
C SER A 159 -23.05 17.07 18.90
N GLY A 160 -22.27 15.97 18.92
CA GLY A 160 -21.62 15.44 20.12
C GLY A 160 -22.43 14.45 20.95
N SER A 161 -23.71 14.18 20.61
CA SER A 161 -24.48 13.12 21.26
C SER A 161 -23.89 11.75 20.91
N SER A 162 -23.99 10.78 21.81
CA SER A 162 -23.48 9.43 21.55
C SER A 162 -24.48 8.34 21.94
N ARG A 163 -24.31 7.16 21.33
CA ARG A 163 -25.00 5.92 21.68
C ARG A 163 -24.01 4.76 21.68
N THR A 164 -24.24 3.76 22.49
CA THR A 164 -23.45 2.52 22.54
C THR A 164 -24.23 1.35 21.98
N VAL A 165 -23.51 0.39 21.40
CA VAL A 165 -24.02 -0.88 20.90
C VAL A 165 -23.04 -1.96 21.31
N ASN A 166 -23.50 -3.08 21.86
CA ASN A 166 -22.67 -4.25 22.15
C ASN A 166 -22.81 -5.29 21.02
N TYR A 167 -21.66 -5.79 20.57
CA TYR A 167 -21.54 -6.78 19.49
C TYR A 167 -20.95 -8.10 20.00
#